data_75b6ab33f62e4d98518f2e6d832360a5
#
_entry.id   75b6ab33f62e4d98518f2e6d832360a5
#
_cell.length_a   1.000
_cell.length_b   1.000
_cell.length_c   1.000
_cell.angle_alpha   90.00
_cell.angle_beta   90.00
_cell.angle_gamma   90.00
#
_symmetry.space_group_name_H-M   'P 1'
#
loop_
_entity.id
_entity.type
_entity.pdbx_description
1 polymer ?
#
loop_
_entity_poly.entity_id
_entity_poly.type
_entity_poly.pdbx_seq_one_letter_code
_entity_poly.pdbx_strand_id
1 'polypeptide(L)'
;MKNRLSSNLLFGLAAASVFAIPAFAQEAPAEAAAKEAAAAEETKGPEVKFSGEVEFDAYTGDVINEDIKSHSYASTFDLNVDVKFNEKWSASVQLEADGESTDPAAIYNGAFVQYTHSDNFNVKLGDLTFSEGAFLNYYGYDDPADNAAGMAEHDIRGVEIDFSGIIFGLGYGRGDNDNLVCVEEDGEESCIGVAYDAHLAYELGLGESTLRPFVDYKSYQEAKHNELHAGIDANLKFGAIGLHAVYGLHADYLGEDEPKPTHAFLAEPSLAVGNVNVKGSVFYAYFDEDAPTVHGEEIPEYFFAYAEPSVSILEALTLGIPVEYHTNTLDKNDDVSTFDVGLRAYLTPVDGLEITGFAMFDIPVGDDAGDDTGLTLGLETVFSF
;
A
#
# COMPACT_ATOMS: atom_id res chain seq x y z
N MET A 1 26.78 -9.22 -4.91
CA MET A 1 27.07 -10.55 -4.36
C MET A 1 28.13 -10.45 -3.29
N LYS A 2 27.77 -10.18 -2.05
CA LYS A 2 28.62 -10.46 -0.87
C LYS A 2 27.77 -10.35 0.41
N ASN A 3 27.57 -11.49 1.03
CA ASN A 3 27.38 -11.69 2.47
C ASN A 3 26.36 -10.83 3.23
N ARG A 4 25.09 -11.22 3.17
CA ARG A 4 24.17 -11.06 4.28
C ARG A 4 23.84 -12.43 4.85
N LEU A 5 24.63 -12.90 5.75
CA LEU A 5 24.37 -14.08 6.58
C LEU A 5 24.73 -13.67 8.01
N SER A 6 23.73 -13.66 8.87
CA SER A 6 23.83 -13.75 10.33
C SER A 6 23.15 -12.65 11.14
N SER A 7 21.82 -12.57 11.12
CA SER A 7 21.10 -11.97 12.26
C SER A 7 19.65 -12.50 12.46
N ASN A 8 19.13 -13.32 11.57
CA ASN A 8 17.70 -13.68 11.57
C ASN A 8 17.32 -14.99 12.27
N LEU A 9 18.16 -15.53 13.16
CA LEU A 9 17.88 -16.82 13.81
C LEU A 9 17.32 -16.72 15.25
N LEU A 10 16.96 -15.53 15.73
CA LEU A 10 16.54 -15.33 17.13
C LEU A 10 15.09 -14.87 17.31
N PHE A 11 14.35 -14.55 16.27
CA PHE A 11 12.97 -14.05 16.40
C PHE A 11 11.86 -15.09 16.17
N GLY A 12 12.17 -16.26 15.65
CA GLY A 12 11.19 -17.32 15.37
C GLY A 12 10.59 -18.03 16.59
N LEU A 13 10.97 -17.69 17.82
CA LEU A 13 10.47 -18.37 19.05
C LEU A 13 9.70 -17.46 20.01
N ALA A 14 9.54 -16.18 19.70
CA ALA A 14 8.87 -15.23 20.61
C ALA A 14 7.34 -15.17 20.41
N ALA A 15 6.83 -15.52 19.25
CA ALA A 15 5.39 -15.41 18.96
C ALA A 15 4.53 -16.48 19.68
N ALA A 16 5.12 -17.61 20.07
CA ALA A 16 4.38 -18.68 20.76
C ALA A 16 4.29 -18.54 22.29
N SER A 17 4.97 -17.55 22.88
CA SER A 17 5.05 -17.40 24.35
C SER A 17 4.20 -16.28 24.94
N VAL A 18 3.48 -15.50 24.13
CA VAL A 18 2.67 -14.37 24.62
C VAL A 18 1.29 -14.83 25.16
N PHE A 19 0.86 -16.06 24.91
CA PHE A 19 -0.46 -16.54 25.32
C PHE A 19 -0.50 -17.30 26.66
N ALA A 20 0.58 -17.32 27.43
CA ALA A 20 0.56 -17.86 28.79
C ALA A 20 0.66 -16.72 29.82
N ILE A 21 -0.44 -16.01 30.05
CA ILE A 21 -0.57 -15.15 31.22
C ILE A 21 -0.73 -16.08 32.43
N PRO A 22 0.21 -16.17 33.37
CA PRO A 22 -0.01 -16.93 34.58
C PRO A 22 -1.08 -16.23 35.41
N ALA A 23 -2.18 -16.92 35.66
CA ALA A 23 -3.16 -16.52 36.66
C ALA A 23 -2.46 -16.50 38.02
N PHE A 24 -2.15 -15.33 38.55
CA PHE A 24 -1.78 -15.20 39.95
C PHE A 24 -3.05 -15.40 40.79
N ALA A 25 -3.22 -16.62 41.27
CA ALA A 25 -4.18 -16.92 42.34
C ALA A 25 -3.65 -16.32 43.64
N GLN A 26 -4.19 -15.17 43.99
CA GLN A 26 -4.05 -14.61 45.35
C GLN A 26 -5.19 -15.20 46.17
N GLU A 27 -4.86 -16.09 47.14
CA GLU A 27 -5.84 -16.59 48.12
C GLU A 27 -6.41 -15.42 48.93
N ALA A 28 -7.69 -15.14 48.71
CA ALA A 28 -8.46 -14.23 49.55
C ALA A 28 -9.10 -14.97 50.73
N PRO A 29 -9.27 -14.29 51.87
CA PRO A 29 -9.88 -14.93 53.07
C PRO A 29 -11.32 -15.35 52.82
N ALA A 30 -11.70 -16.49 53.35
CA ALA A 30 -12.95 -17.22 53.10
C ALA A 30 -14.28 -16.49 53.48
N GLU A 31 -14.27 -15.29 53.93
CA GLU A 31 -15.46 -14.56 54.39
C GLU A 31 -16.05 -13.56 53.37
N ALA A 32 -15.36 -13.29 52.27
CA ALA A 32 -15.85 -12.47 51.15
C ALA A 32 -16.60 -13.29 50.07
N ALA A 33 -16.48 -14.61 50.08
CA ALA A 33 -16.97 -15.46 49.01
C ALA A 33 -18.51 -15.61 48.91
N ALA A 34 -19.26 -15.18 49.90
CA ALA A 34 -20.73 -15.37 49.93
C ALA A 34 -21.54 -14.17 49.36
N LYS A 35 -20.89 -13.03 49.03
CA LYS A 35 -21.53 -11.88 48.43
C LYS A 35 -21.17 -11.63 46.96
N GLU A 36 -20.17 -12.34 46.47
CA GLU A 36 -19.69 -12.19 45.08
C GLU A 36 -20.29 -13.20 44.12
N ALA A 37 -21.06 -14.14 44.57
CA ALA A 37 -21.74 -15.15 43.74
C ALA A 37 -22.96 -14.64 42.96
N ALA A 38 -23.27 -13.32 43.06
CA ALA A 38 -24.43 -12.73 42.37
C ALA A 38 -24.05 -11.77 41.22
N ALA A 39 -22.78 -11.64 40.87
CA ALA A 39 -22.31 -10.84 39.75
C ALA A 39 -21.05 -11.42 39.12
N ALA A 40 -21.00 -12.72 38.89
CA ALA A 40 -20.13 -13.25 37.87
C ALA A 40 -20.76 -12.94 36.51
N GLU A 41 -20.65 -11.71 36.03
CA GLU A 41 -20.61 -11.48 34.61
C GLU A 41 -19.50 -12.41 34.07
N GLU A 42 -19.91 -13.39 33.27
CA GLU A 42 -18.94 -14.17 32.49
C GLU A 42 -18.07 -13.17 31.77
N THR A 43 -16.87 -12.96 32.24
CA THR A 43 -15.87 -12.20 31.51
C THR A 43 -15.60 -13.04 30.24
N LYS A 44 -16.30 -12.70 29.16
CA LYS A 44 -15.97 -13.24 27.86
C LYS A 44 -14.50 -12.95 27.64
N GLY A 45 -13.75 -14.01 27.33
CA GLY A 45 -12.36 -13.85 26.91
C GLY A 45 -12.25 -12.93 25.68
N PRO A 46 -11.04 -12.55 25.30
CA PRO A 46 -10.84 -11.75 24.09
C PRO A 46 -11.48 -12.44 22.88
N GLU A 47 -12.13 -11.63 22.03
CA GLU A 47 -12.59 -12.08 20.73
C GLU A 47 -11.43 -12.02 19.76
N VAL A 48 -11.16 -13.11 19.04
CA VAL A 48 -10.10 -13.17 18.02
C VAL A 48 -10.75 -13.45 16.68
N LYS A 49 -10.40 -12.64 15.68
CA LYS A 49 -10.78 -12.82 14.29
C LYS A 49 -9.54 -13.04 13.45
N PHE A 50 -9.68 -13.91 12.48
CA PHE A 50 -8.70 -14.12 11.43
C PHE A 50 -9.34 -13.70 10.11
N SER A 51 -8.60 -12.97 9.30
CA SER A 51 -8.94 -12.68 7.92
C SER A 51 -7.66 -12.64 7.12
N GLY A 52 -7.74 -12.84 5.83
CA GLY A 52 -6.54 -12.83 5.02
C GLY A 52 -6.83 -13.15 3.57
N GLU A 53 -5.76 -13.22 2.82
CA GLU A 53 -5.79 -13.48 1.40
C GLU A 53 -4.63 -14.38 1.00
N VAL A 54 -4.86 -15.22 0.01
CA VAL A 54 -3.84 -16.02 -0.67
C VAL A 54 -4.00 -15.75 -2.16
N GLU A 55 -2.94 -15.29 -2.78
CA GLU A 55 -2.90 -15.03 -4.21
C GLU A 55 -1.91 -15.98 -4.90
N PHE A 56 -2.26 -16.43 -6.09
CA PHE A 56 -1.39 -17.21 -6.96
C PHE A 56 -1.48 -16.64 -8.37
N ASP A 57 -0.32 -16.31 -8.92
CA ASP A 57 -0.19 -15.77 -10.24
C ASP A 57 0.66 -16.66 -11.14
N ALA A 58 0.27 -16.74 -12.37
CA ALA A 58 1.02 -17.43 -13.40
C ALA A 58 0.95 -16.65 -14.72
N TYR A 59 2.09 -16.23 -15.21
CA TYR A 59 2.20 -15.44 -16.41
C TYR A 59 3.08 -16.12 -17.46
N THR A 60 2.74 -15.94 -18.73
CA THR A 60 3.57 -16.29 -19.86
C THR A 60 3.66 -15.09 -20.79
N GLY A 61 4.79 -14.42 -20.78
CA GLY A 61 5.10 -13.30 -21.67
C GLY A 61 5.64 -13.78 -23.02
N ASP A 62 5.68 -12.85 -23.97
CA ASP A 62 6.26 -13.02 -25.31
C ASP A 62 5.73 -14.23 -26.11
N VAL A 63 4.43 -14.50 -25.93
CA VAL A 63 3.79 -15.71 -26.52
C VAL A 63 3.88 -15.72 -28.02
N ILE A 64 3.89 -14.56 -28.69
CA ILE A 64 3.94 -14.43 -30.16
C ILE A 64 5.35 -14.28 -30.71
N ASN A 65 6.35 -13.97 -29.89
CA ASN A 65 7.74 -13.91 -30.29
C ASN A 65 8.38 -15.30 -30.23
N GLU A 66 9.04 -15.71 -31.30
CA GLU A 66 9.55 -17.10 -31.43
C GLU A 66 10.76 -17.39 -30.54
N ASP A 67 11.53 -16.36 -30.17
CA ASP A 67 12.86 -16.54 -29.62
C ASP A 67 12.90 -16.59 -28.08
N ILE A 68 11.96 -15.95 -27.37
CA ILE A 68 11.98 -15.90 -25.90
C ILE A 68 10.56 -16.05 -25.36
N LYS A 69 10.35 -17.05 -24.53
CA LYS A 69 9.13 -17.18 -23.71
C LYS A 69 9.51 -17.02 -22.24
N SER A 70 8.99 -15.99 -21.63
CA SER A 70 9.10 -15.82 -20.19
C SER A 70 7.95 -16.52 -19.49
N HIS A 71 8.25 -17.16 -18.38
CA HIS A 71 7.24 -17.71 -17.46
C HIS A 71 7.57 -17.20 -16.07
N SER A 72 6.60 -16.60 -15.42
CA SER A 72 6.71 -16.18 -14.03
C SER A 72 5.57 -16.77 -13.21
N TYR A 73 5.85 -17.00 -11.94
CA TYR A 73 4.90 -17.44 -10.94
C TYR A 73 5.13 -16.62 -9.70
N ALA A 74 4.07 -16.04 -9.18
CA ALA A 74 4.09 -15.35 -7.90
C ALA A 74 3.07 -16.01 -6.97
N SER A 75 3.27 -15.85 -5.69
CA SER A 75 2.26 -16.15 -4.69
C SER A 75 2.45 -15.24 -3.50
N THR A 76 1.36 -14.73 -2.96
CA THR A 76 1.35 -13.94 -1.74
C THR A 76 0.41 -14.56 -0.72
N PHE A 77 0.67 -14.30 0.52
CA PHE A 77 -0.16 -14.72 1.63
C PHE A 77 -0.20 -13.62 2.67
N ASP A 78 -1.41 -13.12 2.91
CA ASP A 78 -1.70 -12.14 3.94
C ASP A 78 -2.56 -12.73 5.03
N LEU A 79 -2.21 -12.50 6.28
CA LEU A 79 -2.99 -12.88 7.43
C LEU A 79 -3.10 -11.73 8.43
N ASN A 80 -4.34 -11.33 8.70
CA ASN A 80 -4.66 -10.38 9.75
C ASN A 80 -5.23 -11.11 10.96
N VAL A 81 -4.69 -10.82 12.13
CA VAL A 81 -5.16 -11.34 13.41
C VAL A 81 -5.63 -10.18 14.25
N ASP A 82 -6.95 -9.99 14.34
CA ASP A 82 -7.58 -8.96 15.14
C ASP A 82 -8.02 -9.50 16.49
N VAL A 83 -7.62 -8.84 17.56
CA VAL A 83 -7.96 -9.20 18.94
C VAL A 83 -8.73 -8.07 19.59
N LYS A 84 -9.97 -8.32 19.97
CA LYS A 84 -10.79 -7.39 20.75
C LYS A 84 -10.80 -7.82 22.22
N PHE A 85 -10.08 -7.12 23.06
CA PHE A 85 -10.01 -7.40 24.51
C PHE A 85 -11.29 -6.97 25.23
N ASN A 86 -11.86 -5.84 24.83
CA ASN A 86 -13.13 -5.30 25.32
C ASN A 86 -13.60 -4.16 24.37
N GLU A 87 -14.64 -3.40 24.76
CA GLU A 87 -15.20 -2.32 23.94
C GLU A 87 -14.20 -1.18 23.65
N LYS A 88 -13.13 -1.06 24.42
CA LYS A 88 -12.16 0.05 24.32
C LYS A 88 -10.80 -0.35 23.82
N TRP A 89 -10.41 -1.61 23.96
CA TRP A 89 -9.07 -2.07 23.64
C TRP A 89 -9.11 -3.16 22.58
N SER A 90 -8.35 -2.97 21.55
CA SER A 90 -8.07 -3.96 20.50
C SER A 90 -6.60 -3.96 20.12
N ALA A 91 -6.19 -4.99 19.41
CA ALA A 91 -4.88 -5.08 18.76
C ALA A 91 -5.04 -5.75 17.41
N SER A 92 -4.18 -5.45 16.47
CA SER A 92 -4.06 -6.13 15.19
C SER A 92 -2.61 -6.53 14.95
N VAL A 93 -2.42 -7.68 14.29
CA VAL A 93 -1.13 -8.14 13.78
C VAL A 93 -1.34 -8.50 12.33
N GLN A 94 -0.47 -7.99 11.47
CA GLN A 94 -0.44 -8.27 10.03
C GLN A 94 0.79 -9.11 9.71
N LEU A 95 0.56 -10.20 9.02
CA LEU A 95 1.59 -11.10 8.52
C LEU A 95 1.44 -11.19 7.01
N GLU A 96 2.55 -10.97 6.32
CA GLU A 96 2.61 -11.04 4.86
C GLU A 96 3.79 -11.92 4.46
N ALA A 97 3.62 -12.74 3.45
CA ALA A 97 4.67 -13.57 2.90
C ALA A 97 4.61 -13.56 1.39
N ASP A 98 5.71 -13.17 0.79
CA ASP A 98 5.94 -13.30 -0.64
C ASP A 98 6.54 -14.69 -0.93
N GLY A 99 5.85 -15.47 -1.77
CA GLY A 99 6.25 -16.83 -2.12
C GLY A 99 7.41 -16.93 -3.11
N GLU A 100 7.84 -15.83 -3.70
CA GLU A 100 9.02 -15.80 -4.57
C GLU A 100 10.33 -15.86 -3.76
N SER A 101 10.31 -15.41 -2.54
CA SER A 101 11.47 -15.46 -1.66
C SER A 101 11.68 -16.86 -1.11
N THR A 102 12.81 -17.48 -1.43
CA THR A 102 13.30 -18.68 -0.75
C THR A 102 13.85 -18.40 0.65
N ASP A 103 13.89 -17.14 1.03
CA ASP A 103 14.21 -16.71 2.39
C ASP A 103 12.89 -16.70 3.19
N PRO A 104 12.79 -17.43 4.30
CA PRO A 104 11.65 -17.31 5.20
C PRO A 104 11.69 -15.96 5.94
N ALA A 105 12.07 -14.92 5.23
CA ALA A 105 12.18 -13.59 5.75
C ALA A 105 10.81 -13.10 6.21
N ALA A 106 10.89 -12.48 7.31
CA ALA A 106 9.96 -11.59 7.98
C ALA A 106 8.51 -11.63 7.43
N ILE A 107 7.78 -12.64 7.82
CA ILE A 107 6.33 -12.75 7.66
C ILE A 107 5.61 -11.59 8.42
N TYR A 108 6.35 -10.76 9.11
CA TYR A 108 5.78 -9.68 9.93
C TYR A 108 5.67 -8.39 9.12
N ASN A 109 4.45 -7.96 8.86
CA ASN A 109 4.17 -6.70 8.16
C ASN A 109 3.77 -5.55 9.11
N GLY A 110 3.32 -5.84 10.30
CA GLY A 110 3.06 -4.81 11.30
C GLY A 110 2.17 -5.27 12.45
N ALA A 111 2.15 -4.50 13.51
CA ALA A 111 1.21 -4.67 14.62
C ALA A 111 0.94 -3.36 15.34
N PHE A 112 -0.28 -3.19 15.81
CA PHE A 112 -0.63 -2.07 16.67
C PHE A 112 -1.61 -2.48 17.76
N VAL A 113 -1.65 -1.64 18.80
CA VAL A 113 -2.67 -1.68 19.86
C VAL A 113 -3.49 -0.41 19.76
N GLN A 114 -4.81 -0.53 19.83
CA GLN A 114 -5.73 0.60 19.76
C GLN A 114 -6.52 0.77 21.05
N TYR A 115 -6.64 2.01 21.50
CA TYR A 115 -7.55 2.44 22.52
C TYR A 115 -8.62 3.36 21.93
N THR A 116 -9.88 2.95 22.02
CA THR A 116 -11.05 3.73 21.59
C THR A 116 -11.72 4.33 22.81
N HIS A 117 -11.60 5.63 22.98
CA HIS A 117 -12.26 6.36 24.07
C HIS A 117 -13.72 6.62 23.72
N SER A 118 -13.99 7.05 22.52
CA SER A 118 -15.31 7.35 21.94
C SER A 118 -15.25 7.25 20.42
N ASP A 119 -16.39 7.37 19.75
CA ASP A 119 -16.49 7.39 18.28
C ASP A 119 -15.63 8.51 17.63
N ASN A 120 -15.28 9.55 18.39
CA ASN A 120 -14.54 10.71 17.91
C ASN A 120 -13.12 10.80 18.50
N PHE A 121 -12.65 9.79 19.22
CA PHE A 121 -11.31 9.81 19.79
C PHE A 121 -10.72 8.42 19.93
N ASN A 122 -9.68 8.15 19.15
CA ASN A 122 -8.91 6.93 19.14
C ASN A 122 -7.43 7.22 19.28
N VAL A 123 -6.70 6.27 19.83
CA VAL A 123 -5.24 6.28 19.89
C VAL A 123 -4.75 4.91 19.46
N LYS A 124 -3.83 4.86 18.49
CA LYS A 124 -3.10 3.65 18.12
C LYS A 124 -1.63 3.78 18.48
N LEU A 125 -1.01 2.67 18.81
CA LEU A 125 0.42 2.59 19.12
C LEU A 125 1.00 1.33 18.46
N GLY A 126 1.99 1.50 17.63
CA GLY A 126 2.65 0.40 16.89
C GLY A 126 3.01 0.79 15.47
N ASP A 127 2.83 -0.16 14.55
CA ASP A 127 3.03 0.06 13.12
C ASP A 127 1.74 0.63 12.50
N LEU A 128 1.85 1.76 11.87
CA LEU A 128 0.74 2.58 11.38
C LEU A 128 0.94 2.83 9.90
N THR A 129 -0.14 2.74 9.12
CA THR A 129 -0.17 3.07 7.70
C THR A 129 -1.17 4.20 7.47
N PHE A 130 -0.73 5.26 6.81
CA PHE A 130 -1.55 6.38 6.39
C PHE A 130 -1.70 6.31 4.88
N SER A 131 -2.94 6.25 4.39
CA SER A 131 -3.26 6.04 2.98
C SER A 131 -3.70 7.30 2.25
N GLU A 132 -3.61 8.45 2.89
CA GLU A 132 -3.91 9.73 2.29
C GLU A 132 -2.94 10.03 1.15
N GLY A 133 -3.48 10.17 -0.05
CA GLY A 133 -2.70 10.41 -1.26
C GLY A 133 -2.25 9.17 -2.01
N ALA A 134 -2.43 7.97 -1.46
CA ALA A 134 -2.10 6.72 -2.13
C ALA A 134 -3.13 6.37 -3.23
N PHE A 135 -2.73 5.52 -4.16
CA PHE A 135 -3.65 4.91 -5.11
C PHE A 135 -4.66 4.03 -4.38
N LEU A 136 -5.95 4.19 -4.66
CA LEU A 136 -7.00 3.30 -4.14
C LEU A 136 -7.32 2.13 -5.07
N ASN A 137 -7.16 2.35 -6.36
CA ASN A 137 -7.59 1.43 -7.39
C ASN A 137 -6.53 1.31 -8.46
N TYR A 138 -5.35 0.83 -8.06
CA TYR A 138 -4.33 0.54 -9.03
C TYR A 138 -4.71 -0.71 -9.82
N TYR A 139 -4.77 -0.58 -11.13
CA TYR A 139 -5.20 -1.66 -12.03
C TYR A 139 -4.20 -1.95 -13.14
N GLY A 140 -3.12 -1.19 -13.21
CA GLY A 140 -2.13 -1.27 -14.28
C GLY A 140 -1.17 -2.43 -14.12
N TYR A 141 -0.37 -2.62 -15.13
CA TYR A 141 0.64 -3.66 -15.22
C TYR A 141 1.95 -3.26 -14.54
N ASP A 142 2.28 -1.96 -14.58
CA ASP A 142 3.42 -1.39 -13.89
C ASP A 142 2.96 -0.59 -12.68
N ASP A 143 3.68 -0.69 -11.59
CA ASP A 143 3.39 0.12 -10.41
C ASP A 143 3.88 1.56 -10.60
N PRO A 144 2.99 2.51 -10.92
CA PRO A 144 3.39 3.90 -11.01
C PRO A 144 3.75 4.48 -9.64
N ALA A 145 3.42 3.81 -8.52
CA ALA A 145 3.73 4.27 -7.18
C ALA A 145 5.25 4.37 -6.94
N ASP A 146 6.04 3.47 -7.48
CA ASP A 146 7.50 3.53 -7.41
C ASP A 146 8.08 4.77 -8.12
N ASN A 147 7.35 5.32 -9.10
CA ASN A 147 7.69 6.52 -9.84
C ASN A 147 6.87 7.74 -9.41
N ALA A 148 6.02 7.59 -8.42
CA ALA A 148 4.88 8.46 -8.19
C ALA A 148 5.13 9.55 -7.15
N ALA A 149 6.36 10.01 -6.97
CA ALA A 149 6.57 11.21 -6.19
C ALA A 149 5.83 11.24 -4.84
N GLY A 150 5.89 10.13 -4.10
CA GLY A 150 5.29 10.04 -2.78
C GLY A 150 3.78 9.78 -2.75
N MET A 151 3.14 9.38 -3.85
CA MET A 151 1.74 8.92 -3.84
C MET A 151 1.64 7.45 -3.41
N ALA A 152 2.36 7.08 -2.36
CA ALA A 152 2.31 5.79 -1.71
C ALA A 152 1.74 5.93 -0.30
N GLU A 153 1.43 4.82 0.31
CA GLU A 153 1.13 4.77 1.73
C GLU A 153 2.31 5.27 2.55
N HIS A 154 2.01 6.05 3.60
CA HIS A 154 3.03 6.56 4.50
C HIS A 154 3.07 5.73 5.78
N ASP A 155 4.18 5.08 6.04
CA ASP A 155 4.35 4.11 7.12
C ASP A 155 5.18 4.67 8.27
N ILE A 156 4.59 4.65 9.47
CA ILE A 156 5.25 5.10 10.71
C ILE A 156 5.14 4.01 11.79
N ARG A 157 6.22 3.75 12.50
CA ARG A 157 6.21 3.04 13.78
C ARG A 157 6.16 4.06 14.90
N GLY A 158 4.99 4.20 15.55
CA GLY A 158 4.82 5.27 16.52
C GLY A 158 3.44 5.33 17.15
N VAL A 159 2.91 6.52 17.27
CA VAL A 159 1.60 6.81 17.83
C VAL A 159 0.74 7.54 16.80
N GLU A 160 -0.52 7.11 16.67
CA GLU A 160 -1.58 7.83 15.95
C GLU A 160 -2.63 8.31 16.94
N ILE A 161 -3.09 9.52 16.76
CA ILE A 161 -4.22 10.11 17.47
C ILE A 161 -5.24 10.56 16.44
N ASP A 162 -6.41 9.93 16.46
CA ASP A 162 -7.57 10.40 15.70
C ASP A 162 -8.53 11.13 16.64
N PHE A 163 -8.77 12.38 16.34
CA PHE A 163 -9.68 13.24 17.11
C PHE A 163 -10.58 14.06 16.18
N SER A 164 -11.87 13.65 16.08
CA SER A 164 -12.89 14.40 15.34
C SER A 164 -12.51 14.69 13.88
N GLY A 165 -11.91 13.70 13.21
CA GLY A 165 -11.46 13.78 11.84
C GLY A 165 -10.04 14.35 11.66
N ILE A 166 -9.39 14.81 12.73
CA ILE A 166 -7.95 15.11 12.71
C ILE A 166 -7.20 13.82 12.98
N ILE A 167 -6.34 13.41 12.05
CA ILE A 167 -5.46 12.25 12.16
C ILE A 167 -4.05 12.80 12.33
N PHE A 168 -3.40 12.45 13.42
CA PHE A 168 -2.02 12.84 13.71
C PHE A 168 -1.17 11.61 14.00
N GLY A 169 -0.10 11.43 13.26
CA GLY A 169 0.90 10.39 13.43
C GLY A 169 2.25 10.98 13.84
N LEU A 170 2.99 10.29 14.69
CA LEU A 170 4.35 10.65 15.05
C LEU A 170 5.15 9.40 15.41
N GLY A 171 6.34 9.27 14.83
CA GLY A 171 7.22 8.13 15.09
C GLY A 171 8.47 8.14 14.24
N TYR A 172 8.76 6.96 13.69
CA TYR A 172 9.90 6.68 12.81
C TYR A 172 9.43 5.72 11.72
N GLY A 173 10.21 5.54 10.65
CA GLY A 173 9.94 4.52 9.64
C GLY A 173 9.93 3.10 10.24
N ARG A 174 9.21 2.17 9.61
CA ARG A 174 9.05 0.80 10.10
C ARG A 174 10.33 -0.03 10.00
N GLY A 175 11.08 0.14 8.90
CA GLY A 175 12.30 -0.60 8.60
C GLY A 175 13.57 0.14 9.05
N ASP A 176 14.67 -0.59 9.17
CA ASP A 176 15.97 0.02 9.46
C ASP A 176 16.41 0.97 8.32
N ASN A 177 16.06 0.63 7.07
CA ASN A 177 16.39 1.45 5.90
C ASN A 177 15.53 2.72 5.81
N ASP A 178 14.30 2.70 6.34
CA ASP A 178 13.39 3.85 6.33
C ASP A 178 13.84 4.93 7.30
N ASN A 179 14.76 4.62 8.20
CA ASN A 179 15.30 5.51 9.20
C ASN A 179 16.68 6.08 8.85
N LEU A 180 17.15 5.83 7.63
CA LEU A 180 18.45 6.30 7.14
C LEU A 180 18.30 6.80 5.70
N VAL A 181 18.88 7.96 5.40
CA VAL A 181 19.19 8.37 4.03
C VAL A 181 20.68 8.26 3.82
N CYS A 182 21.12 7.54 2.79
CA CYS A 182 22.51 7.40 2.46
C CYS A 182 22.81 8.20 1.18
N VAL A 183 23.74 9.15 1.30
CA VAL A 183 24.20 9.98 0.19
C VAL A 183 25.65 9.64 -0.13
N GLU A 184 25.98 9.59 -1.40
CA GLU A 184 27.32 9.40 -1.88
C GLU A 184 27.93 10.76 -2.25
N GLU A 185 28.90 11.25 -1.45
CA GLU A 185 29.66 12.45 -1.76
C GLU A 185 31.13 12.05 -1.97
N ASP A 186 31.73 12.46 -3.08
CA ASP A 186 33.13 12.20 -3.43
C ASP A 186 33.55 10.71 -3.43
N GLY A 187 32.59 9.78 -3.64
CA GLY A 187 32.81 8.34 -3.61
C GLY A 187 32.86 7.73 -2.21
N GLU A 188 32.46 8.48 -1.19
CA GLU A 188 32.22 8.01 0.17
C GLU A 188 30.69 8.02 0.47
N GLU A 189 30.15 6.87 0.90
CA GLU A 189 28.77 6.75 1.34
C GLU A 189 28.63 7.26 2.78
N SER A 190 27.76 8.23 3.00
CA SER A 190 27.41 8.78 4.31
C SER A 190 25.92 8.58 4.59
N CYS A 191 25.58 7.92 5.70
CA CYS A 191 24.19 7.70 6.07
C CYS A 191 23.78 8.62 7.22
N ILE A 192 22.62 9.28 7.06
CA ILE A 192 22.06 10.27 7.98
C ILE A 192 20.78 9.71 8.55
N GLY A 193 20.68 9.71 9.87
CA GLY A 193 19.52 9.16 10.58
C GLY A 193 18.28 10.08 10.55
N VAL A 194 17.10 9.48 10.49
CA VAL A 194 15.84 10.15 10.73
C VAL A 194 15.75 10.58 12.20
N ALA A 195 15.36 11.81 12.45
CA ALA A 195 15.12 12.33 13.78
C ALA A 195 13.69 12.06 14.24
N TYR A 196 12.71 12.27 13.37
CA TYR A 196 11.31 11.88 13.54
C TYR A 196 10.58 11.93 12.21
N ASP A 197 9.45 11.22 12.17
CA ASP A 197 8.52 11.19 11.07
C ASP A 197 7.12 11.54 11.60
N ALA A 198 6.40 12.41 10.90
CA ALA A 198 5.12 12.94 11.35
C ALA A 198 4.11 13.01 10.21
N HIS A 199 2.89 12.59 10.48
CA HIS A 199 1.73 12.67 9.60
C HIS A 199 0.64 13.55 10.22
N LEU A 200 -0.02 14.35 9.41
CA LEU A 200 -1.22 15.10 9.79
C LEU A 200 -2.20 15.14 8.65
N ALA A 201 -3.41 14.67 8.88
CA ALA A 201 -4.52 14.79 7.95
C ALA A 201 -5.79 15.30 8.65
N TYR A 202 -6.74 15.80 7.86
CA TYR A 202 -8.06 16.17 8.32
C TYR A 202 -9.14 15.63 7.39
N GLU A 203 -10.00 14.76 7.91
CA GLU A 203 -11.12 14.23 7.16
C GLU A 203 -12.34 15.16 7.25
N LEU A 204 -12.74 15.70 6.11
CA LEU A 204 -13.96 16.49 5.95
C LEU A 204 -15.02 15.69 5.20
N GLY A 205 -16.06 15.26 5.91
CA GLY A 205 -17.22 14.58 5.32
C GLY A 205 -18.13 15.54 4.57
N LEU A 206 -18.43 15.25 3.32
CA LEU A 206 -19.31 16.01 2.42
C LEU A 206 -20.47 15.12 1.91
N GLY A 207 -21.30 14.62 2.81
CA GLY A 207 -22.33 13.64 2.52
C GLY A 207 -21.74 12.25 2.28
N GLU A 208 -21.85 11.72 1.05
CA GLU A 208 -21.21 10.45 0.66
C GLU A 208 -19.77 10.63 0.16
N SER A 209 -19.27 11.85 0.17
CA SER A 209 -17.94 12.22 -0.30
C SER A 209 -17.04 12.62 0.87
N THR A 210 -15.74 12.49 0.71
CA THR A 210 -14.74 12.95 1.68
C THR A 210 -13.68 13.80 1.00
N LEU A 211 -13.10 14.72 1.75
CA LEU A 211 -11.94 15.51 1.36
C LEU A 211 -10.92 15.46 2.50
N ARG A 212 -9.69 15.09 2.19
CA ARG A 212 -8.61 14.92 3.17
C ARG A 212 -7.38 15.71 2.75
N PRO A 213 -7.19 16.96 3.16
CA PRO A 213 -5.87 17.58 3.12
C PRO A 213 -4.94 16.84 4.09
N PHE A 214 -3.71 16.59 3.65
CA PHE A 214 -2.70 15.89 4.44
C PHE A 214 -1.32 16.51 4.29
N VAL A 215 -0.45 16.20 5.23
CA VAL A 215 0.97 16.53 5.20
C VAL A 215 1.77 15.50 5.98
N ASP A 216 2.85 15.00 5.37
CA ASP A 216 3.88 14.17 5.95
C ASP A 216 5.17 14.98 6.02
N TYR A 217 5.87 14.86 7.12
CA TYR A 217 7.13 15.56 7.32
C TYR A 217 8.14 14.64 7.98
N LYS A 218 9.19 14.32 7.23
CA LYS A 218 10.29 13.50 7.68
C LYS A 218 11.49 14.39 7.99
N SER A 219 11.87 14.41 9.24
CA SER A 219 13.00 15.20 9.73
C SER A 219 14.21 14.32 9.93
N TYR A 220 15.31 14.72 9.34
CA TYR A 220 16.60 14.06 9.50
C TYR A 220 17.49 14.79 10.52
N GLN A 221 18.54 14.12 11.00
CA GLN A 221 19.53 14.72 11.89
C GLN A 221 20.25 15.91 11.23
N GLU A 222 20.34 15.90 9.90
CA GLU A 222 20.77 17.04 9.10
C GLU A 222 19.60 17.63 8.34
N ALA A 223 19.22 18.86 8.66
CA ALA A 223 18.01 19.50 8.13
C ALA A 223 17.99 19.66 6.61
N LYS A 224 19.16 19.63 5.95
CA LYS A 224 19.24 19.68 4.48
C LYS A 224 18.58 18.48 3.78
N HIS A 225 18.36 17.38 4.50
CA HIS A 225 17.72 16.17 3.97
C HIS A 225 16.25 16.02 4.39
N ASN A 226 15.68 17.01 5.08
CA ASN A 226 14.28 16.95 5.45
C ASN A 226 13.38 16.86 4.21
N GLU A 227 12.32 16.05 4.33
CA GLU A 227 11.34 15.80 3.29
C GLU A 227 9.96 16.31 3.71
N LEU A 228 9.20 16.78 2.74
CA LEU A 228 7.81 17.19 2.90
C LEU A 228 6.97 16.56 1.81
N HIS A 229 5.95 15.82 2.17
CA HIS A 229 4.89 15.42 1.28
C HIS A 229 3.59 16.09 1.75
N ALA A 230 2.87 16.74 0.87
CA ALA A 230 1.61 17.41 1.22
C ALA A 230 0.63 17.36 0.08
N GLY A 231 -0.64 17.25 0.38
CA GLY A 231 -1.62 17.14 -0.67
C GLY A 231 -3.06 17.24 -0.23
N ILE A 232 -3.92 16.89 -1.17
CA ILE A 232 -5.36 16.78 -0.97
C ILE A 232 -5.82 15.48 -1.61
N ASP A 233 -6.42 14.62 -0.82
CA ASP A 233 -7.11 13.41 -1.24
C ASP A 233 -8.61 13.64 -1.21
N ALA A 234 -9.31 13.29 -2.26
CA ALA A 234 -10.75 13.49 -2.40
C ALA A 234 -11.45 12.23 -2.93
N ASN A 235 -12.34 11.68 -2.13
CA ASN A 235 -13.27 10.63 -2.54
C ASN A 235 -14.65 11.24 -2.81
N LEU A 236 -15.01 11.36 -4.09
CA LEU A 236 -16.23 12.03 -4.53
C LEU A 236 -17.22 11.01 -5.08
N LYS A 237 -18.49 11.13 -4.68
CA LYS A 237 -19.56 10.25 -5.12
C LYS A 237 -20.74 11.03 -5.70
N PHE A 238 -21.09 10.73 -6.95
CA PHE A 238 -22.15 11.39 -7.71
C PHE A 238 -23.11 10.33 -8.26
N GLY A 239 -23.91 9.73 -7.39
CA GLY A 239 -24.80 8.63 -7.75
C GLY A 239 -24.03 7.37 -8.19
N ALA A 240 -24.12 7.05 -9.49
CA ALA A 240 -23.43 5.88 -10.06
C ALA A 240 -21.94 6.14 -10.38
N ILE A 241 -21.48 7.39 -10.26
CA ILE A 241 -20.11 7.79 -10.57
C ILE A 241 -19.36 7.99 -9.26
N GLY A 242 -18.20 7.34 -9.14
CA GLY A 242 -17.17 7.59 -8.13
C GLY A 242 -15.98 8.27 -8.77
N LEU A 243 -15.28 9.09 -8.01
CA LEU A 243 -14.00 9.66 -8.39
C LEU A 243 -13.13 9.78 -7.14
N HIS A 244 -12.04 9.06 -7.12
CA HIS A 244 -10.91 9.35 -6.24
C HIS A 244 -9.98 10.29 -6.98
N ALA A 245 -9.58 11.38 -6.36
CA ALA A 245 -8.67 12.35 -6.95
C ALA A 245 -7.67 12.86 -5.91
N VAL A 246 -6.40 12.85 -6.27
CA VAL A 246 -5.31 13.29 -5.42
C VAL A 246 -4.48 14.35 -6.15
N TYR A 247 -4.09 15.36 -5.43
CA TYR A 247 -2.97 16.21 -5.77
C TYR A 247 -1.93 16.07 -4.65
N GLY A 248 -0.69 15.76 -5.00
CA GLY A 248 0.45 15.64 -4.10
C GLY A 248 1.59 16.58 -4.53
N LEU A 249 2.27 17.10 -3.54
CA LEU A 249 3.53 17.82 -3.64
C LEU A 249 4.54 17.09 -2.78
N HIS A 250 5.62 16.61 -3.38
CA HIS A 250 6.76 16.05 -2.66
C HIS A 250 7.97 16.96 -2.82
N ALA A 251 8.65 17.29 -1.75
CA ALA A 251 9.84 18.13 -1.76
C ALA A 251 10.90 17.53 -0.83
N ASP A 252 12.00 17.13 -1.44
CA ASP A 252 13.20 16.67 -0.76
C ASP A 252 14.14 17.85 -0.49
N TYR A 253 15.09 17.65 0.40
CA TYR A 253 16.17 18.60 0.66
C TYR A 253 15.69 20.00 1.05
N LEU A 254 14.68 20.09 1.91
CA LEU A 254 14.08 21.35 2.37
C LEU A 254 15.06 22.32 3.02
N GLY A 255 16.23 21.84 3.46
CA GLY A 255 17.27 22.66 4.06
C GLY A 255 18.27 23.24 3.05
N GLU A 256 18.11 22.98 1.78
CA GLU A 256 18.90 23.59 0.71
C GLU A 256 18.32 24.95 0.27
N ASP A 257 19.13 25.77 -0.42
CA ASP A 257 18.74 27.11 -0.84
C ASP A 257 17.59 27.10 -1.87
N GLU A 258 17.46 25.99 -2.64
CA GLU A 258 16.41 25.78 -3.66
C GLU A 258 15.87 24.35 -3.56
N PRO A 259 14.86 24.08 -2.70
CA PRO A 259 14.20 22.79 -2.68
C PRO A 259 13.47 22.56 -4.01
N LYS A 260 13.53 21.33 -4.51
CA LYS A 260 13.02 20.94 -5.81
C LYS A 260 11.77 20.09 -5.67
N PRO A 261 10.58 20.70 -5.77
CA PRO A 261 9.34 19.96 -5.56
C PRO A 261 8.96 19.15 -6.80
N THR A 262 8.45 17.96 -6.55
CA THR A 262 7.70 17.13 -7.51
C THR A 262 6.22 17.35 -7.30
N HIS A 263 5.47 17.46 -8.37
CA HIS A 263 4.02 17.59 -8.35
C HIS A 263 3.40 16.34 -8.98
N ALA A 264 2.44 15.74 -8.30
CA ALA A 264 1.72 14.59 -8.83
C ALA A 264 0.20 14.80 -8.78
N PHE A 265 -0.47 14.25 -9.76
CA PHE A 265 -1.93 14.29 -9.91
C PHE A 265 -2.44 12.90 -10.22
N LEU A 266 -3.41 12.44 -9.45
CA LEU A 266 -4.10 11.17 -9.64
C LEU A 266 -5.60 11.44 -9.81
N ALA A 267 -6.25 10.71 -10.72
CA ALA A 267 -7.69 10.63 -10.84
C ALA A 267 -8.11 9.21 -11.15
N GLU A 268 -8.92 8.62 -10.30
CA GLU A 268 -9.46 7.25 -10.45
C GLU A 268 -10.98 7.28 -10.57
N PRO A 269 -11.50 7.51 -11.79
CA PRO A 269 -12.94 7.48 -12.04
C PRO A 269 -13.49 6.06 -12.02
N SER A 270 -14.71 5.92 -11.51
CA SER A 270 -15.48 4.68 -11.56
C SER A 270 -16.94 4.95 -11.94
N LEU A 271 -17.53 4.02 -12.67
CA LEU A 271 -18.95 4.07 -13.06
C LEU A 271 -19.57 2.68 -12.94
N ALA A 272 -20.72 2.56 -12.28
CA ALA A 272 -21.46 1.32 -12.19
C ALA A 272 -22.94 1.55 -12.58
N VAL A 273 -23.36 0.99 -13.74
CA VAL A 273 -24.74 1.12 -14.25
C VAL A 273 -25.25 -0.23 -14.72
N GLY A 274 -26.17 -0.80 -13.96
CA GLY A 274 -26.71 -2.13 -14.25
C GLY A 274 -25.62 -3.20 -14.13
N ASN A 275 -25.36 -3.88 -15.24
CA ASN A 275 -24.30 -4.89 -15.33
C ASN A 275 -23.02 -4.37 -16.00
N VAL A 276 -22.93 -3.07 -16.28
CA VAL A 276 -21.77 -2.44 -16.88
C VAL A 276 -21.02 -1.65 -15.82
N ASN A 277 -19.71 -1.88 -15.74
CA ASN A 277 -18.79 -1.12 -14.91
C ASN A 277 -17.69 -0.53 -15.78
N VAL A 278 -17.19 0.63 -15.40
CA VAL A 278 -15.98 1.22 -15.95
C VAL A 278 -15.13 1.67 -14.79
N LYS A 279 -13.89 1.26 -14.75
CA LYS A 279 -12.89 1.75 -13.81
C LYS A 279 -11.71 2.33 -14.60
N GLY A 280 -11.02 3.27 -14.00
CA GLY A 280 -9.88 3.88 -14.66
C GLY A 280 -8.97 4.59 -13.66
N SER A 281 -7.76 4.86 -14.11
CA SER A 281 -6.76 5.67 -13.40
C SER A 281 -6.07 6.57 -14.40
N VAL A 282 -5.83 7.80 -14.03
CA VAL A 282 -4.98 8.74 -14.76
C VAL A 282 -4.02 9.34 -13.76
N PHE A 283 -2.75 9.17 -14.03
CA PHE A 283 -1.68 9.67 -13.19
C PHE A 283 -0.73 10.54 -14.02
N TYR A 284 -0.29 11.63 -13.44
CA TYR A 284 0.73 12.51 -14.01
C TYR A 284 1.64 13.04 -12.90
N ALA A 285 2.94 12.86 -13.06
CA ALA A 285 3.96 13.45 -12.20
C ALA A 285 4.85 14.39 -13.03
N TYR A 286 5.16 15.53 -12.45
CA TYR A 286 6.10 16.52 -12.99
C TYR A 286 7.25 16.69 -12.00
N PHE A 287 8.44 16.47 -12.48
CA PHE A 287 9.69 16.61 -11.73
C PHE A 287 10.40 17.89 -12.17
N ASP A 288 11.00 18.61 -11.23
CA ASP A 288 11.90 19.70 -11.56
C ASP A 288 13.12 19.15 -12.33
N GLU A 289 13.53 19.81 -13.43
CA GLU A 289 14.63 19.35 -14.30
C GLU A 289 15.97 19.15 -13.55
N ASP A 290 16.10 19.82 -12.41
CA ASP A 290 17.25 19.69 -11.54
C ASP A 290 16.97 18.87 -10.28
N ALA A 291 15.80 18.24 -10.10
CA ALA A 291 15.52 17.42 -8.92
C ALA A 291 16.50 16.25 -8.86
N PRO A 292 17.04 15.91 -7.68
CA PRO A 292 17.81 14.70 -7.52
C PRO A 292 16.89 13.52 -7.80
N THR A 293 17.31 12.64 -8.67
CA THR A 293 16.51 11.55 -9.19
C THR A 293 16.38 10.43 -8.17
N VAL A 294 15.18 9.80 -8.13
CA VAL A 294 14.95 8.53 -7.48
C VAL A 294 15.77 7.46 -8.18
N HIS A 295 16.85 7.21 -8.32
CA HIS A 295 17.73 6.26 -9.02
C HIS A 295 18.83 6.90 -9.89
N GLY A 296 19.08 8.22 -9.74
CA GLY A 296 20.22 8.85 -10.44
C GLY A 296 19.95 9.21 -11.90
N GLU A 297 18.70 9.13 -12.37
CA GLU A 297 18.30 9.50 -13.72
C GLU A 297 17.28 10.63 -13.71
N GLU A 298 17.45 11.60 -14.59
CA GLU A 298 16.57 12.78 -14.67
C GLU A 298 15.28 12.39 -15.43
N ILE A 299 14.20 12.15 -14.71
CA ILE A 299 12.86 11.89 -15.26
C ILE A 299 12.05 13.18 -15.17
N PRO A 300 11.84 13.92 -16.26
CA PRO A 300 11.14 15.21 -16.19
C PRO A 300 9.64 15.06 -16.02
N GLU A 301 9.04 14.01 -16.56
CA GLU A 301 7.60 13.80 -16.54
C GLU A 301 7.28 12.31 -16.64
N TYR A 302 6.24 11.90 -15.91
CA TYR A 302 5.68 10.57 -16.04
C TYR A 302 4.17 10.66 -16.25
N PHE A 303 3.63 9.92 -17.21
CA PHE A 303 2.20 9.85 -17.48
C PHE A 303 1.74 8.40 -17.60
N PHE A 304 0.66 8.11 -16.91
CA PHE A 304 -0.02 6.82 -16.95
C PHE A 304 -1.53 7.05 -17.12
N ALA A 305 -2.18 6.23 -17.94
CA ALA A 305 -3.62 6.22 -18.07
C ALA A 305 -4.15 4.80 -18.27
N TYR A 306 -5.11 4.42 -17.47
CA TYR A 306 -5.77 3.13 -17.53
C TYR A 306 -7.28 3.29 -17.64
N ALA A 307 -7.94 2.42 -18.39
CA ALA A 307 -9.39 2.30 -18.42
C ALA A 307 -9.81 0.85 -18.66
N GLU A 308 -10.77 0.35 -17.89
CA GLU A 308 -11.36 -0.96 -18.10
C GLU A 308 -12.89 -0.90 -18.09
N PRO A 309 -13.55 -0.79 -19.23
CA PRO A 309 -14.94 -1.13 -19.36
C PRO A 309 -15.14 -2.63 -19.17
N SER A 310 -16.14 -3.01 -18.38
CA SER A 310 -16.46 -4.40 -18.09
C SER A 310 -17.97 -4.65 -18.05
N VAL A 311 -18.37 -5.90 -18.29
CA VAL A 311 -19.75 -6.32 -18.28
C VAL A 311 -19.93 -7.65 -17.55
N SER A 312 -20.80 -7.70 -16.56
CA SER A 312 -21.20 -8.94 -15.89
C SER A 312 -22.19 -9.68 -16.78
N ILE A 313 -21.76 -10.81 -17.37
CA ILE A 313 -22.58 -11.65 -18.27
C ILE A 313 -23.41 -12.66 -17.47
N LEU A 314 -22.82 -13.16 -16.39
CA LEU A 314 -23.44 -14.07 -15.42
C LEU A 314 -23.16 -13.52 -14.02
N GLU A 315 -23.87 -14.03 -13.03
CA GLU A 315 -23.66 -13.67 -11.63
C GLU A 315 -22.18 -13.88 -11.19
N ALA A 316 -21.55 -14.94 -11.71
CA ALA A 316 -20.17 -15.30 -11.37
C ALA A 316 -19.15 -14.96 -12.46
N LEU A 317 -19.53 -14.27 -13.55
CA LEU A 317 -18.61 -14.03 -14.67
C LEU A 317 -18.75 -12.60 -15.20
N THR A 318 -17.65 -11.86 -15.09
CA THR A 318 -17.49 -10.52 -15.69
C THR A 318 -16.39 -10.55 -16.76
N LEU A 319 -16.61 -9.90 -17.87
CA LEU A 319 -15.60 -9.68 -18.91
C LEU A 319 -15.22 -8.21 -18.95
N GLY A 320 -13.92 -7.93 -18.99
CA GLY A 320 -13.32 -6.60 -19.08
C GLY A 320 -12.43 -6.46 -20.33
N ILE A 321 -12.25 -5.22 -20.73
CA ILE A 321 -11.30 -4.82 -21.81
C ILE A 321 -10.36 -3.77 -21.19
N PRO A 322 -9.27 -4.19 -20.54
CA PRO A 322 -8.26 -3.26 -20.07
C PRO A 322 -7.57 -2.57 -21.24
N VAL A 323 -7.34 -1.27 -21.09
CA VAL A 323 -6.56 -0.43 -21.99
C VAL A 323 -5.68 0.44 -21.12
N GLU A 324 -4.38 0.43 -21.37
CA GLU A 324 -3.39 1.16 -20.62
C GLU A 324 -2.43 1.91 -21.55
N TYR A 325 -1.95 3.04 -21.12
CA TYR A 325 -0.88 3.76 -21.76
C TYR A 325 0.03 4.33 -20.67
N HIS A 326 1.31 4.10 -20.79
CA HIS A 326 2.30 4.72 -19.93
C HIS A 326 3.53 5.19 -20.72
N THR A 327 4.13 6.28 -20.23
CA THR A 327 5.40 6.76 -20.74
C THR A 327 6.51 5.98 -20.08
N ASN A 328 7.39 5.38 -20.86
CA ASN A 328 8.56 4.70 -20.32
C ASN A 328 9.69 5.72 -20.20
N THR A 329 9.79 6.36 -19.03
CA THR A 329 10.65 7.54 -18.84
C THR A 329 11.90 7.27 -18.04
N LEU A 330 12.26 6.01 -17.84
CA LEU A 330 13.50 5.64 -17.14
C LEU A 330 14.76 6.02 -17.91
N ASP A 331 14.65 6.38 -19.19
CA ASP A 331 15.77 6.88 -19.98
C ASP A 331 15.34 8.14 -20.76
N LYS A 332 16.00 9.28 -20.48
CA LYS A 332 15.81 10.56 -21.20
C LYS A 332 16.00 10.46 -22.71
N ASN A 333 16.67 9.42 -23.19
CA ASN A 333 16.99 9.24 -24.59
C ASN A 333 16.06 8.25 -25.28
N ASP A 334 15.17 7.60 -24.55
CA ASP A 334 14.20 6.65 -25.10
C ASP A 334 12.80 7.27 -25.13
N ASP A 335 12.41 7.83 -26.26
CA ASP A 335 11.03 8.23 -26.56
C ASP A 335 10.11 7.00 -26.74
N VAL A 336 10.23 6.01 -25.86
CA VAL A 336 9.42 4.80 -25.88
C VAL A 336 8.31 4.90 -24.84
N SER A 337 7.09 4.76 -25.30
CA SER A 337 5.91 4.58 -24.46
C SER A 337 5.31 3.22 -24.73
N THR A 338 4.50 2.70 -23.81
CA THR A 338 3.81 1.43 -24.01
C THR A 338 2.29 1.65 -24.05
N PHE A 339 1.64 0.97 -24.98
CA PHE A 339 0.19 0.91 -25.07
C PHE A 339 -0.26 -0.53 -24.93
N ASP A 340 -0.98 -0.83 -23.86
CA ASP A 340 -1.46 -2.17 -23.56
C ASP A 340 -2.95 -2.27 -23.79
N VAL A 341 -3.38 -3.35 -24.41
CA VAL A 341 -4.80 -3.63 -24.64
C VAL A 341 -5.06 -5.12 -24.57
N GLY A 342 -6.15 -5.50 -23.90
CA GLY A 342 -6.41 -6.92 -23.74
C GLY A 342 -7.84 -7.30 -23.44
N LEU A 343 -7.98 -8.51 -22.97
CA LEU A 343 -9.22 -9.09 -22.46
C LEU A 343 -8.96 -9.68 -21.08
N ARG A 344 -9.86 -9.41 -20.13
CA ARG A 344 -9.91 -10.04 -18.81
C ARG A 344 -11.23 -10.76 -18.60
N ALA A 345 -11.16 -11.90 -17.93
CA ALA A 345 -12.32 -12.66 -17.51
C ALA A 345 -12.22 -12.91 -16.00
N TYR A 346 -13.11 -12.32 -15.24
CA TYR A 346 -13.20 -12.47 -13.79
C TYR A 346 -14.26 -13.51 -13.48
N LEU A 347 -13.87 -14.59 -12.82
CA LEU A 347 -14.76 -15.67 -12.38
C LEU A 347 -14.79 -15.68 -10.84
N THR A 348 -15.95 -15.42 -10.26
CA THR A 348 -16.22 -15.45 -8.82
C THR A 348 -17.20 -16.58 -8.47
N PRO A 349 -16.74 -17.86 -8.47
CA PRO A 349 -17.64 -19.01 -8.38
C PRO A 349 -18.30 -19.15 -7.01
N VAL A 350 -17.66 -18.65 -5.97
CA VAL A 350 -18.13 -18.61 -4.58
C VAL A 350 -17.57 -17.35 -3.90
N ASP A 351 -18.20 -16.95 -2.81
CA ASP A 351 -17.70 -15.82 -2.00
C ASP A 351 -16.25 -16.10 -1.54
N GLY A 352 -15.40 -15.10 -1.64
CA GLY A 352 -13.99 -15.16 -1.25
C GLY A 352 -13.07 -15.87 -2.25
N LEU A 353 -13.55 -16.29 -3.43
CA LEU A 353 -12.70 -16.85 -4.48
C LEU A 353 -12.89 -16.08 -5.79
N GLU A 354 -11.83 -15.46 -6.27
CA GLU A 354 -11.75 -14.87 -7.61
C GLU A 354 -10.68 -15.57 -8.44
N ILE A 355 -11.00 -15.83 -9.70
CA ILE A 355 -10.07 -16.37 -10.70
C ILE A 355 -10.12 -15.43 -11.89
N THR A 356 -9.01 -14.79 -12.20
CA THR A 356 -8.88 -13.85 -13.32
C THR A 356 -7.98 -14.45 -14.38
N GLY A 357 -8.51 -14.64 -15.57
CA GLY A 357 -7.72 -14.99 -16.74
C GLY A 357 -7.60 -13.79 -17.67
N PHE A 358 -6.42 -13.53 -18.23
CA PHE A 358 -6.23 -12.41 -19.14
C PHE A 358 -5.29 -12.70 -20.31
N ALA A 359 -5.43 -11.89 -21.35
CA ALA A 359 -4.54 -11.81 -22.49
C ALA A 359 -4.30 -10.33 -22.80
N MET A 360 -3.06 -9.86 -22.71
CA MET A 360 -2.65 -8.48 -22.92
C MET A 360 -1.65 -8.39 -24.06
N PHE A 361 -1.87 -7.45 -24.97
CA PHE A 361 -0.92 -7.05 -25.98
C PHE A 361 -0.17 -5.81 -25.51
N ASP A 362 1.14 -5.90 -25.50
CA ASP A 362 2.07 -4.83 -25.13
C ASP A 362 2.61 -4.25 -26.45
N ILE A 363 2.25 -3.02 -26.76
CA ILE A 363 2.56 -2.37 -28.04
C ILE A 363 3.47 -1.19 -27.75
N PRO A 364 4.76 -1.27 -28.10
CA PRO A 364 5.67 -0.15 -27.97
C PRO A 364 5.28 0.98 -28.93
N VAL A 365 5.33 2.22 -28.46
CA VAL A 365 4.96 3.42 -29.21
C VAL A 365 6.04 4.49 -29.03
N GLY A 366 6.46 5.11 -30.12
CA GLY A 366 7.48 6.17 -30.11
C GLY A 366 8.41 6.07 -31.33
N ASP A 367 9.27 7.06 -31.50
CA ASP A 367 10.18 7.13 -32.65
C ASP A 367 11.29 6.05 -32.59
N ASP A 368 11.67 5.65 -31.38
CA ASP A 368 12.68 4.61 -31.09
C ASP A 368 12.04 3.27 -30.69
N ALA A 369 10.71 3.17 -30.75
CA ALA A 369 9.98 1.96 -30.43
C ALA A 369 10.35 0.84 -31.44
N GLY A 370 10.72 -0.32 -30.93
CA GLY A 370 10.89 -1.52 -31.74
C GLY A 370 9.56 -1.95 -32.39
N ASP A 371 9.63 -2.77 -33.43
CA ASP A 371 8.44 -3.33 -34.09
C ASP A 371 7.82 -4.54 -33.33
N ASP A 372 8.37 -4.89 -32.16
CA ASP A 372 8.04 -6.12 -31.44
C ASP A 372 6.87 -5.89 -30.47
N THR A 373 5.67 -6.24 -30.92
CA THR A 373 4.50 -6.32 -30.05
C THR A 373 4.59 -7.58 -29.18
N GLY A 374 4.45 -7.43 -27.88
CA GLY A 374 4.35 -8.52 -26.91
C GLY A 374 2.93 -9.09 -26.83
N LEU A 375 2.78 -10.30 -26.33
CA LEU A 375 1.52 -10.87 -25.86
C LEU A 375 1.78 -11.61 -24.57
N THR A 376 1.14 -11.16 -23.51
CA THR A 376 1.18 -11.79 -22.19
C THR A 376 -0.15 -12.48 -21.90
N LEU A 377 -0.07 -13.74 -21.45
CA LEU A 377 -1.21 -14.49 -20.94
C LEU A 377 -1.02 -14.69 -19.44
N GLY A 378 -2.06 -14.47 -18.66
CA GLY A 378 -1.99 -14.65 -17.20
C GLY A 378 -3.23 -15.32 -16.62
N LEU A 379 -3.00 -15.91 -15.47
CA LEU A 379 -4.00 -16.45 -14.57
C LEU A 379 -3.65 -16.00 -13.15
N GLU A 380 -4.56 -15.28 -12.54
CA GLU A 380 -4.49 -14.83 -11.15
C GLU A 380 -5.58 -15.56 -10.37
N THR A 381 -5.30 -15.97 -9.16
CA THR A 381 -6.28 -16.59 -8.28
C THR A 381 -6.15 -16.02 -6.89
N VAL A 382 -7.21 -15.39 -6.43
CA VAL A 382 -7.28 -14.76 -5.11
C VAL A 382 -8.30 -15.52 -4.27
N PHE A 383 -7.90 -15.91 -3.08
CA PHE A 383 -8.75 -16.53 -2.07
C PHE A 383 -8.72 -15.74 -0.78
N SER A 384 -9.84 -15.06 -0.45
CA SER A 384 -10.01 -14.28 0.78
C SER A 384 -10.86 -15.02 1.80
N PHE A 385 -10.56 -14.93 3.11
CA PHE A 385 -11.25 -15.64 4.20
C PHE A 385 -11.42 -14.81 5.49
#